data_cc8ac90c6b8a62ab972b9b9023823814
#
_entry.id   cc8ac90c6b8a62ab972b9b9023823814
#
_cell.length_a   1.000
_cell.length_b   1.000
_cell.length_c   1.000
_cell.angle_alpha   90.00
_cell.angle_beta   90.00
_cell.angle_gamma   90.00
#
_symmetry.space_group_name_H-M   'P 1'
#
loop_
_entity.id
_entity.type
_entity.pdbx_description
1 polymer ?
#
loop_
_entity_poly.entity_id
_entity_poly.type
_entity_poly.pdbx_seq_one_letter_code
_entity_poly.pdbx_strand_id
1 'polypeptide(L)'
;MFAKLPKRMQPSIPSHPSGGAGRGCLRAIVFFLLCLAGLTAPASAADAPTRYDQLVVRLRALEARAGDFGPAYEPLYRAAIAWYEARGNHTNDPADAYFVAPDDYAAEFAGALEHGHNFIGEHLGSAFPMAFEKKLPDGTVVKANYQLSFPAGFPEKDRKFPLIIGLHGSGWLGHKISYVRGGQTGGRIFQVTPIDQSGPWKLNFLNAYLDELLKILPIDPDKVYVEGHSLGAMATWDWAMNNPERFAAISPRDGSGAAFRAVRLKHVPVWVVHGGADDTILPGYADQMVTALQAAGGTVKYSLLKGAPHNLPPDFDQHAVVDWYLQQTRSPKRAPADPLDALGIDASGFSKTAIVKLPGGWFWKSAAAPTQFGRGGRSANNNSEKLLFKKVEDRGALVDSPIRQELDPQKQLTTLWLAIPNAIQSQVKDDDSVTKLADRKAARFYCRGDARTALARAVSESTKLKGEGKIPADTVWLTTLTPEQRGSNQITECWIELK
;
A
#
# COMPACT_ATOMS: atom_id res chain seq x y z
N MET A 1 -36.67 7.01 -37.36
CA MET A 1 -37.73 7.21 -36.37
C MET A 1 -37.09 7.00 -34.99
N PHE A 2 -36.53 8.06 -34.42
CA PHE A 2 -35.82 8.01 -33.13
C PHE A 2 -36.70 8.67 -32.07
N ALA A 3 -37.10 7.91 -31.06
CA ALA A 3 -37.86 8.39 -29.93
C ALA A 3 -36.91 9.01 -28.89
N LYS A 4 -37.12 10.28 -28.54
CA LYS A 4 -36.44 11.01 -27.49
C LYS A 4 -36.94 10.58 -26.11
N LEU A 5 -36.06 10.21 -25.19
CA LEU A 5 -36.35 10.04 -23.77
C LEU A 5 -36.18 11.39 -23.02
N PRO A 6 -36.96 11.66 -21.98
CA PRO A 6 -36.98 12.94 -21.30
C PRO A 6 -35.84 13.12 -20.29
N LYS A 7 -35.35 14.37 -20.17
CA LYS A 7 -34.36 14.83 -19.19
C LYS A 7 -34.92 14.76 -17.77
N ARG A 8 -34.17 14.13 -16.86
CA ARG A 8 -34.41 14.20 -15.41
C ARG A 8 -33.90 15.53 -14.87
N MET A 9 -34.75 16.22 -14.10
CA MET A 9 -34.45 17.43 -13.32
C MET A 9 -33.49 17.11 -12.18
N GLN A 10 -32.50 17.99 -11.99
CA GLN A 10 -31.67 18.02 -10.78
C GLN A 10 -32.40 18.83 -9.70
N PRO A 11 -32.34 18.46 -8.42
CA PRO A 11 -32.81 19.29 -7.31
C PRO A 11 -31.77 20.36 -6.93
N SER A 12 -32.24 21.59 -6.80
CA SER A 12 -31.52 22.78 -6.35
C SER A 12 -31.25 22.75 -4.83
N ILE A 13 -30.04 23.10 -4.44
CA ILE A 13 -29.60 23.29 -3.05
C ILE A 13 -29.96 24.72 -2.62
N PRO A 14 -30.60 24.95 -1.47
CA PRO A 14 -30.82 26.30 -0.96
C PRO A 14 -29.60 26.83 -0.20
N SER A 15 -29.25 28.09 -0.46
CA SER A 15 -28.23 28.89 0.20
C SER A 15 -28.67 29.36 1.60
N HIS A 16 -27.79 29.25 2.60
CA HIS A 16 -27.97 29.83 3.92
C HIS A 16 -27.51 31.29 3.95
N PRO A 17 -28.20 32.20 4.68
CA PRO A 17 -27.73 33.55 4.89
C PRO A 17 -26.85 33.70 6.15
N SER A 18 -25.89 34.59 6.02
CA SER A 18 -24.97 35.08 7.07
C SER A 18 -25.61 36.18 7.91
N GLY A 19 -25.23 36.29 9.18
CA GLY A 19 -25.41 37.42 10.07
C GLY A 19 -25.86 36.99 11.46
N GLY A 20 -25.32 37.40 12.54
CA GLY A 20 -24.69 38.61 12.99
C GLY A 20 -24.57 38.53 14.52
N ALA A 21 -23.62 39.24 15.05
CA ALA A 21 -23.17 39.25 16.44
C ALA A 21 -24.19 39.82 17.48
N GLY A 22 -24.01 39.43 18.78
CA GLY A 22 -24.63 40.12 19.92
C GLY A 22 -24.46 39.51 21.29
N ARG A 23 -23.47 39.90 22.03
CA ARG A 23 -23.27 40.23 23.45
C ARG A 23 -24.38 39.90 24.50
N GLY A 24 -23.92 39.46 25.68
CA GLY A 24 -24.50 39.81 26.97
C GLY A 24 -24.53 38.68 28.01
N CYS A 25 -23.59 38.60 28.85
CA CYS A 25 -23.46 38.95 30.30
C CYS A 25 -24.46 38.31 31.30
N LEU A 26 -23.88 37.59 32.24
CA LEU A 26 -23.92 37.68 33.73
C LEU A 26 -25.05 36.96 34.53
N ARG A 27 -24.53 36.15 35.48
CA ARG A 27 -25.04 35.87 36.86
C ARG A 27 -26.32 35.02 37.02
N ALA A 28 -26.30 33.95 37.79
CA ALA A 28 -26.20 33.92 39.25
C ALA A 28 -26.08 32.52 39.83
N ILE A 29 -25.29 32.39 40.87
CA ILE A 29 -25.15 31.25 41.79
C ILE A 29 -26.41 31.26 42.72
N VAL A 30 -27.06 30.07 42.88
CA VAL A 30 -27.85 29.81 44.07
C VAL A 30 -27.58 28.37 44.51
N PHE A 31 -27.02 28.23 45.70
CA PHE A 31 -26.93 27.02 46.50
C PHE A 31 -28.32 26.63 47.03
N PHE A 32 -28.71 25.39 46.93
CA PHE A 32 -29.62 24.80 47.94
C PHE A 32 -29.31 23.29 48.07
N LEU A 33 -28.90 22.93 49.27
CA LEU A 33 -28.93 21.59 49.80
C LEU A 33 -30.38 21.16 50.00
N LEU A 34 -30.76 19.93 49.63
CA LEU A 34 -31.65 19.11 50.42
C LEU A 34 -31.81 17.67 49.87
N CYS A 35 -31.62 16.75 50.79
CA CYS A 35 -32.23 15.43 50.93
C CYS A 35 -31.80 14.28 50.05
N LEU A 36 -31.07 13.36 50.68
CA LEU A 36 -31.06 11.94 50.41
C LEU A 36 -32.47 11.38 50.23
N ALA A 37 -32.77 10.93 49.04
CA ALA A 37 -33.71 9.87 48.77
C ALA A 37 -33.11 9.04 47.65
N GLY A 38 -32.83 7.78 47.92
CA GLY A 38 -32.30 6.85 46.95
C GLY A 38 -33.26 6.68 45.77
N LEU A 39 -32.93 7.39 44.68
CA LEU A 39 -33.45 7.10 43.35
C LEU A 39 -32.30 6.43 42.61
N THR A 40 -32.32 5.09 42.54
CA THR A 40 -31.61 4.37 41.51
C THR A 40 -32.03 4.97 40.20
N ALA A 41 -31.08 5.62 39.51
CA ALA A 41 -31.29 6.05 38.17
C ALA A 41 -31.76 4.83 37.34
N PRO A 42 -32.79 4.97 36.51
CA PRO A 42 -33.14 3.88 35.61
C PRO A 42 -31.89 3.60 34.75
N ALA A 43 -31.51 2.32 34.65
CA ALA A 43 -30.49 1.86 33.73
C ALA A 43 -30.77 2.53 32.39
N SER A 44 -29.76 3.17 31.83
CA SER A 44 -29.89 3.91 30.58
C SER A 44 -30.43 2.97 29.51
N ALA A 45 -31.31 3.46 28.67
CA ALA A 45 -31.90 2.70 27.55
C ALA A 45 -30.84 2.21 26.51
N ALA A 46 -29.54 2.27 26.86
CA ALA A 46 -28.41 1.85 26.05
C ALA A 46 -28.10 0.33 26.09
N ASP A 47 -28.79 -0.45 26.95
CA ASP A 47 -28.43 -1.85 27.21
C ASP A 47 -29.41 -2.90 26.63
N ALA A 48 -30.37 -2.51 25.80
CA ALA A 48 -31.19 -3.50 25.07
C ALA A 48 -30.40 -3.94 23.81
N PRO A 49 -30.20 -5.28 23.59
CA PRO A 49 -29.51 -5.77 22.42
C PRO A 49 -30.22 -5.30 21.15
N THR A 50 -29.47 -4.77 20.21
CA THR A 50 -30.02 -4.33 18.94
C THR A 50 -30.49 -5.53 18.11
N ARG A 51 -31.22 -5.26 17.02
CA ARG A 51 -31.59 -6.29 16.04
C ARG A 51 -30.35 -7.01 15.51
N TYR A 52 -29.27 -6.28 15.29
CA TYR A 52 -28.00 -6.84 14.82
C TYR A 52 -27.34 -7.76 15.87
N ASP A 53 -27.29 -7.35 17.13
CA ASP A 53 -26.75 -8.20 18.20
C ASP A 53 -27.51 -9.52 18.31
N GLN A 54 -28.84 -9.48 18.16
CA GLN A 54 -29.69 -10.69 18.16
C GLN A 54 -29.36 -11.60 16.97
N LEU A 55 -29.10 -11.03 15.78
CA LEU A 55 -28.67 -11.79 14.60
C LEU A 55 -27.29 -12.44 14.79
N VAL A 56 -26.33 -11.74 15.40
CA VAL A 56 -25.02 -12.29 15.74
C VAL A 56 -25.12 -13.46 16.72
N VAL A 57 -25.91 -13.32 17.78
CA VAL A 57 -26.16 -14.41 18.72
C VAL A 57 -26.79 -15.63 18.02
N ARG A 58 -27.72 -15.40 17.11
CA ARG A 58 -28.38 -16.45 16.32
C ARG A 58 -27.37 -17.14 15.39
N LEU A 59 -26.49 -16.38 14.69
CA LEU A 59 -25.44 -16.92 13.82
C LEU A 59 -24.43 -17.77 14.61
N ARG A 60 -24.03 -17.34 15.79
CA ARG A 60 -23.16 -18.15 16.69
C ARG A 60 -23.79 -19.49 17.08
N ALA A 61 -25.08 -19.48 17.41
CA ALA A 61 -25.78 -20.71 17.73
C ALA A 61 -25.85 -21.68 16.52
N LEU A 62 -25.77 -21.15 15.31
CA LEU A 62 -25.80 -21.93 14.07
C LEU A 62 -24.41 -22.36 13.58
N GLU A 63 -23.32 -21.92 14.22
CA GLU A 63 -21.94 -22.24 13.79
C GLU A 63 -21.69 -23.75 13.72
N ALA A 64 -22.25 -24.54 14.66
CA ALA A 64 -22.11 -26.00 14.66
C ALA A 64 -22.64 -26.66 13.37
N ARG A 65 -23.61 -26.02 12.70
CA ARG A 65 -24.19 -26.50 11.44
C ARG A 65 -23.28 -26.30 10.23
N ALA A 66 -22.22 -25.49 10.37
CA ALA A 66 -21.24 -25.30 9.30
C ALA A 66 -20.67 -26.65 8.82
N GLY A 67 -20.51 -27.62 9.71
CA GLY A 67 -20.06 -28.98 9.40
C GLY A 67 -21.03 -29.80 8.54
N ASP A 68 -22.33 -29.47 8.54
CA ASP A 68 -23.36 -30.19 7.78
C ASP A 68 -23.14 -30.06 6.26
N PHE A 69 -22.49 -28.96 5.83
CA PHE A 69 -22.18 -28.69 4.41
C PHE A 69 -20.85 -29.28 3.93
N GLY A 70 -20.15 -29.97 4.84
CA GLY A 70 -18.89 -30.64 4.54
C GLY A 70 -17.64 -29.81 4.78
N PRO A 71 -16.45 -30.47 4.75
CA PRO A 71 -15.19 -29.89 5.21
C PRO A 71 -14.70 -28.68 4.38
N ALA A 72 -15.15 -28.53 3.14
CA ALA A 72 -14.79 -27.40 2.31
C ALA A 72 -15.52 -26.10 2.74
N TYR A 73 -16.70 -26.22 3.29
CA TYR A 73 -17.54 -25.08 3.70
C TYR A 73 -17.39 -24.70 5.17
N GLU A 74 -17.11 -25.65 6.03
CA GLU A 74 -17.03 -25.43 7.50
C GLU A 74 -16.14 -24.22 7.88
N PRO A 75 -14.87 -24.13 7.40
CA PRO A 75 -14.03 -22.99 7.73
C PRO A 75 -14.53 -21.66 7.13
N LEU A 76 -15.24 -21.70 6.01
CA LEU A 76 -15.80 -20.51 5.36
C LEU A 76 -16.98 -19.94 6.14
N TYR A 77 -17.87 -20.80 6.63
CA TYR A 77 -18.97 -20.37 7.50
C TYR A 77 -18.46 -19.75 8.80
N ARG A 78 -17.42 -20.34 9.41
CA ARG A 78 -16.78 -19.78 10.60
C ARG A 78 -16.20 -18.39 10.33
N ALA A 79 -15.50 -18.22 9.22
CA ALA A 79 -14.93 -16.94 8.84
C ALA A 79 -16.01 -15.87 8.52
N ALA A 80 -17.11 -16.27 7.89
CA ALA A 80 -18.24 -15.38 7.62
C ALA A 80 -18.96 -14.97 8.91
N ILE A 81 -19.23 -15.90 9.84
CA ILE A 81 -19.83 -15.61 11.13
C ILE A 81 -18.92 -14.66 11.94
N ALA A 82 -17.60 -14.92 11.97
CA ALA A 82 -16.63 -14.07 12.64
C ALA A 82 -16.62 -12.62 12.09
N TRP A 83 -16.89 -12.43 10.80
CA TRP A 83 -17.04 -11.09 10.24
C TRP A 83 -18.23 -10.33 10.83
N TYR A 84 -19.41 -10.98 10.94
CA TYR A 84 -20.59 -10.35 11.55
C TYR A 84 -20.35 -10.01 13.03
N GLU A 85 -19.61 -10.87 13.75
CA GLU A 85 -19.24 -10.62 15.14
C GLU A 85 -18.27 -9.44 15.31
N ALA A 86 -17.24 -9.38 14.46
CA ALA A 86 -16.23 -8.33 14.53
C ALA A 86 -16.78 -6.94 14.17
N ARG A 87 -17.83 -6.91 13.37
CA ARG A 87 -18.39 -5.68 12.85
C ARG A 87 -19.18 -4.87 13.90
N GLY A 88 -19.90 -5.53 14.81
CA GLY A 88 -20.80 -4.85 15.76
C GLY A 88 -21.88 -4.02 15.06
N ASN A 89 -22.46 -3.07 15.77
CA ASN A 89 -23.54 -2.18 15.30
C ASN A 89 -23.06 -0.98 14.45
N HIS A 90 -21.89 -1.04 13.83
CA HIS A 90 -21.35 0.09 13.06
C HIS A 90 -22.06 0.23 11.70
N THR A 91 -23.25 0.82 11.70
CA THR A 91 -24.08 1.07 10.51
C THR A 91 -23.48 2.06 9.51
N ASN A 92 -22.32 2.67 9.80
CA ASN A 92 -21.66 3.67 8.98
C ASN A 92 -20.25 3.21 8.50
N ASP A 93 -19.94 1.92 8.56
CA ASP A 93 -18.68 1.44 8.00
C ASP A 93 -18.74 1.55 6.47
N PRO A 94 -17.75 2.18 5.81
CA PRO A 94 -17.67 2.22 4.35
C PRO A 94 -17.67 0.84 3.69
N ALA A 95 -17.26 -0.22 4.41
CA ALA A 95 -17.40 -1.60 3.96
C ALA A 95 -18.86 -2.00 3.73
N ASP A 96 -19.80 -1.36 4.41
CA ASP A 96 -21.24 -1.62 4.29
C ASP A 96 -21.83 -1.23 2.94
N ALA A 97 -21.22 -0.25 2.26
CA ALA A 97 -21.64 0.16 0.93
C ALA A 97 -21.48 -0.95 -0.14
N TYR A 98 -20.78 -2.04 0.18
CA TYR A 98 -20.64 -3.22 -0.68
C TYR A 98 -21.74 -4.27 -0.48
N PHE A 99 -22.35 -4.28 0.69
CA PHE A 99 -23.39 -5.24 1.03
C PHE A 99 -24.70 -4.50 1.10
N VAL A 100 -25.60 -4.80 0.15
CA VAL A 100 -26.96 -4.28 0.15
C VAL A 100 -27.62 -4.69 1.47
N ALA A 101 -27.85 -3.70 2.36
CA ALA A 101 -28.47 -3.88 3.66
C ALA A 101 -27.86 -5.06 4.47
N PRO A 102 -26.78 -4.84 5.23
CA PRO A 102 -26.09 -5.90 5.98
C PRO A 102 -26.98 -6.73 6.91
N ASP A 103 -27.98 -6.09 7.49
CA ASP A 103 -28.94 -6.77 8.38
C ASP A 103 -29.82 -7.75 7.61
N ASP A 104 -30.24 -7.39 6.38
CA ASP A 104 -31.05 -8.27 5.55
C ASP A 104 -30.24 -9.45 5.05
N TYR A 105 -28.98 -9.20 4.63
CA TYR A 105 -28.06 -10.25 4.23
C TYR A 105 -27.69 -11.19 5.39
N ALA A 106 -27.47 -10.65 6.60
CA ALA A 106 -27.24 -11.47 7.80
C ALA A 106 -28.46 -12.31 8.16
N ALA A 107 -29.67 -11.76 7.98
CA ALA A 107 -30.91 -12.47 8.23
C ALA A 107 -31.14 -13.59 7.21
N GLU A 108 -30.84 -13.37 5.93
CA GLU A 108 -30.90 -14.39 4.89
C GLU A 108 -29.89 -15.49 5.15
N PHE A 109 -28.65 -15.13 5.50
CA PHE A 109 -27.59 -16.07 5.82
C PHE A 109 -27.98 -16.96 7.02
N ALA A 110 -28.48 -16.36 8.10
CA ALA A 110 -28.95 -17.10 9.27
C ALA A 110 -30.16 -17.99 8.92
N GLY A 111 -31.13 -17.47 8.18
CA GLY A 111 -32.30 -18.22 7.74
C GLY A 111 -31.97 -19.43 6.89
N ALA A 112 -31.04 -19.29 5.96
CA ALA A 112 -30.54 -20.39 5.14
C ALA A 112 -29.92 -21.51 6.01
N LEU A 113 -29.03 -21.13 6.94
CA LEU A 113 -28.43 -22.08 7.89
C LEU A 113 -29.46 -22.81 8.73
N GLU A 114 -30.48 -22.12 9.26
CA GLU A 114 -31.56 -22.73 10.05
C GLU A 114 -32.34 -23.78 9.28
N HIS A 115 -32.56 -23.54 8.00
CA HIS A 115 -33.31 -24.44 7.13
C HIS A 115 -32.43 -25.52 6.46
N GLY A 116 -31.14 -25.54 6.77
CA GLY A 116 -30.20 -26.53 6.22
C GLY A 116 -29.75 -26.26 4.78
N HIS A 117 -29.88 -25.00 4.33
CA HIS A 117 -29.41 -24.57 3.00
C HIS A 117 -27.95 -24.15 3.03
N ASN A 118 -27.19 -24.57 2.04
CA ASN A 118 -25.79 -24.19 1.84
C ASN A 118 -25.71 -22.79 1.18
N PHE A 119 -25.93 -21.73 1.94
CA PHE A 119 -25.98 -20.36 1.44
C PHE A 119 -24.73 -19.96 0.63
N ILE A 120 -23.52 -20.27 1.15
CA ILE A 120 -22.27 -19.98 0.44
C ILE A 120 -22.21 -20.75 -0.88
N GLY A 121 -22.58 -22.05 -0.84
CA GLY A 121 -22.57 -22.92 -2.03
C GLY A 121 -23.56 -22.48 -3.12
N GLU A 122 -24.72 -21.96 -2.70
CA GLU A 122 -25.76 -21.47 -3.62
C GLU A 122 -25.41 -20.10 -4.24
N HIS A 123 -24.49 -19.32 -3.63
CA HIS A 123 -24.14 -17.96 -4.05
C HIS A 123 -22.67 -17.78 -4.43
N LEU A 124 -21.96 -18.83 -4.87
CA LEU A 124 -20.51 -18.79 -5.21
C LEU A 124 -20.14 -17.72 -6.26
N GLY A 125 -21.08 -17.22 -7.03
CA GLY A 125 -20.88 -16.10 -7.98
C GLY A 125 -20.73 -14.73 -7.31
N SER A 126 -21.03 -14.63 -6.00
CA SER A 126 -20.94 -13.40 -5.21
C SER A 126 -19.62 -13.32 -4.44
N ALA A 127 -19.26 -12.12 -3.98
CA ALA A 127 -18.18 -11.95 -3.01
C ALA A 127 -18.75 -12.02 -1.59
N PHE A 128 -18.07 -12.78 -0.72
CA PHE A 128 -18.49 -12.94 0.68
C PHE A 128 -17.60 -12.14 1.61
N PRO A 129 -18.18 -11.50 2.64
CA PRO A 129 -17.44 -10.91 3.73
C PRO A 129 -16.94 -12.02 4.66
N MET A 130 -15.67 -11.97 5.00
CA MET A 130 -14.99 -12.93 5.85
C MET A 130 -14.12 -12.20 6.87
N ALA A 131 -13.87 -12.79 8.03
CA ALA A 131 -12.91 -12.29 9.00
C ALA A 131 -12.11 -13.43 9.62
N PHE A 132 -10.91 -13.10 10.10
CA PHE A 132 -10.17 -13.97 11.01
C PHE A 132 -9.47 -13.17 12.09
N GLU A 133 -9.14 -13.85 13.17
CA GLU A 133 -8.25 -13.34 14.21
C GLU A 133 -7.18 -14.38 14.50
N LYS A 134 -5.91 -13.93 14.54
CA LYS A 134 -4.75 -14.77 14.80
C LYS A 134 -3.82 -14.10 15.79
N LYS A 135 -3.48 -14.78 16.87
CA LYS A 135 -2.40 -14.36 17.77
C LYS A 135 -1.08 -14.87 17.24
N LEU A 136 -0.14 -13.95 17.00
CA LEU A 136 1.21 -14.25 16.56
C LEU A 136 2.11 -14.69 17.72
N PRO A 137 3.27 -15.33 17.44
CA PRO A 137 4.22 -15.77 18.48
C PRO A 137 4.74 -14.65 19.39
N ASP A 138 4.83 -13.43 18.88
CA ASP A 138 5.25 -12.23 19.63
C ASP A 138 4.12 -11.64 20.52
N GLY A 139 2.96 -12.28 20.54
CA GLY A 139 1.78 -11.82 21.27
C GLY A 139 0.88 -10.85 20.50
N THR A 140 1.31 -10.35 19.35
CA THR A 140 0.50 -9.48 18.49
C THR A 140 -0.76 -10.21 18.02
N VAL A 141 -1.91 -9.55 18.13
CA VAL A 141 -3.17 -10.06 17.56
C VAL A 141 -3.38 -9.42 16.19
N VAL A 142 -3.49 -10.27 15.18
CA VAL A 142 -3.82 -9.88 13.80
C VAL A 142 -5.29 -10.16 13.56
N LYS A 143 -6.03 -9.12 13.18
CA LYS A 143 -7.43 -9.22 12.73
C LYS A 143 -7.50 -8.79 11.29
N ALA A 144 -8.29 -9.46 10.48
CA ALA A 144 -8.55 -9.06 9.10
C ALA A 144 -10.02 -9.29 8.75
N ASN A 145 -10.60 -8.25 8.20
CA ASN A 145 -11.81 -8.36 7.40
C ASN A 145 -11.42 -8.41 5.92
N TYR A 146 -12.07 -9.25 5.15
CA TYR A 146 -11.74 -9.39 3.73
C TYR A 146 -12.95 -9.85 2.92
N GLN A 147 -12.90 -9.60 1.62
CA GLN A 147 -13.84 -10.17 0.67
C GLN A 147 -13.22 -11.39 -0.01
N LEU A 148 -14.01 -12.43 -0.18
CA LEU A 148 -13.64 -13.66 -0.86
C LEU A 148 -14.58 -13.92 -2.02
N SER A 149 -14.03 -14.06 -3.23
CA SER A 149 -14.74 -14.55 -4.41
C SER A 149 -14.22 -15.93 -4.81
N PHE A 150 -15.12 -16.80 -5.22
CA PHE A 150 -14.84 -18.21 -5.48
C PHE A 150 -14.58 -18.49 -6.95
N PRO A 151 -13.71 -19.47 -7.28
CA PRO A 151 -13.60 -19.99 -8.63
C PRO A 151 -14.78 -20.88 -9.00
N ALA A 152 -15.09 -20.95 -10.28
CA ALA A 152 -16.05 -21.92 -10.79
C ALA A 152 -15.57 -23.36 -10.53
N GLY A 153 -16.52 -24.20 -10.15
CA GLY A 153 -16.22 -25.60 -9.80
C GLY A 153 -15.76 -25.81 -8.36
N PHE A 154 -15.73 -24.75 -7.52
CA PHE A 154 -15.57 -24.94 -6.09
C PHE A 154 -16.90 -25.43 -5.45
N PRO A 155 -16.88 -26.37 -4.50
CA PRO A 155 -15.76 -27.19 -4.09
C PRO A 155 -15.64 -28.45 -4.98
N GLU A 156 -14.49 -28.65 -5.58
CA GLU A 156 -14.19 -29.89 -6.30
C GLU A 156 -13.20 -30.72 -5.47
N LYS A 157 -13.49 -31.98 -5.28
CA LYS A 157 -12.68 -32.87 -4.46
C LYS A 157 -11.24 -32.94 -4.98
N ASP A 158 -10.27 -32.80 -4.09
CA ASP A 158 -8.82 -32.88 -4.34
C ASP A 158 -8.26 -31.84 -5.32
N ARG A 159 -9.10 -30.90 -5.82
CA ARG A 159 -8.66 -29.82 -6.68
C ARG A 159 -8.14 -28.63 -5.86
N LYS A 160 -6.96 -28.13 -6.27
CA LYS A 160 -6.41 -26.88 -5.79
C LYS A 160 -6.57 -25.80 -6.84
N PHE A 161 -6.78 -24.57 -6.37
CA PHE A 161 -7.06 -23.42 -7.21
C PHE A 161 -6.00 -22.32 -7.02
N PRO A 162 -5.73 -21.52 -8.05
CA PRO A 162 -4.92 -20.33 -7.90
C PRO A 162 -5.56 -19.30 -6.96
N LEU A 163 -4.73 -18.40 -6.40
CA LEU A 163 -5.15 -17.30 -5.55
C LEU A 163 -4.60 -15.96 -6.04
N ILE A 164 -5.45 -14.93 -6.16
CA ILE A 164 -5.03 -13.52 -6.28
C ILE A 164 -5.37 -12.79 -4.98
N ILE A 165 -4.39 -12.06 -4.43
CA ILE A 165 -4.58 -11.14 -3.30
C ILE A 165 -4.47 -9.71 -3.82
N GLY A 166 -5.55 -8.93 -3.69
CA GLY A 166 -5.61 -7.53 -4.10
C GLY A 166 -5.43 -6.58 -2.93
N LEU A 167 -4.41 -5.72 -2.97
CA LEU A 167 -4.11 -4.73 -1.93
C LEU A 167 -4.57 -3.34 -2.38
N HIS A 168 -5.48 -2.72 -1.62
CA HIS A 168 -6.01 -1.40 -1.94
C HIS A 168 -5.03 -0.25 -1.63
N GLY A 169 -5.28 0.93 -2.22
CA GLY A 169 -4.53 2.15 -1.98
C GLY A 169 -4.91 2.87 -0.67
N SER A 170 -4.25 4.00 -0.39
CA SER A 170 -4.59 4.89 0.72
C SER A 170 -5.89 5.64 0.44
N GLY A 171 -6.57 6.08 1.51
CA GLY A 171 -7.84 6.83 1.38
C GLY A 171 -8.97 5.95 0.88
N TRP A 172 -8.87 4.67 1.10
CA TRP A 172 -9.90 3.73 0.75
C TRP A 172 -11.22 4.10 1.43
N LEU A 173 -12.20 4.38 0.61
CA LEU A 173 -13.59 4.65 0.99
C LEU A 173 -14.49 3.61 0.30
N GLY A 174 -14.27 2.35 0.55
CA GLY A 174 -15.17 1.28 0.19
C GLY A 174 -15.35 0.95 -1.31
N HIS A 175 -14.91 1.79 -2.25
CA HIS A 175 -15.41 1.69 -3.64
C HIS A 175 -14.46 1.07 -4.67
N LYS A 176 -13.18 0.82 -4.32
CA LYS A 176 -12.17 0.37 -5.30
C LYS A 176 -11.23 -0.66 -4.70
N ILE A 177 -11.78 -1.78 -4.27
CA ILE A 177 -11.05 -2.75 -3.46
C ILE A 177 -10.09 -3.57 -4.28
N SER A 178 -10.48 -4.04 -5.43
CA SER A 178 -9.61 -4.80 -6.32
C SER A 178 -9.75 -4.29 -7.73
N TYR A 179 -8.64 -4.18 -8.44
CA TYR A 179 -8.66 -3.92 -9.87
C TYR A 179 -9.14 -5.14 -10.65
N VAL A 180 -8.85 -6.33 -10.15
CA VAL A 180 -9.46 -7.56 -10.66
C VAL A 180 -10.76 -7.80 -9.89
N ARG A 181 -11.89 -7.48 -10.48
CA ARG A 181 -13.22 -7.78 -9.92
C ARG A 181 -13.55 -9.24 -10.16
N GLY A 182 -14.37 -9.84 -9.28
CA GLY A 182 -14.75 -11.25 -9.37
C GLY A 182 -15.20 -11.71 -10.76
N GLY A 183 -15.95 -10.87 -11.49
CA GLY A 183 -16.32 -11.13 -12.88
C GLY A 183 -15.17 -11.16 -13.87
N GLN A 184 -14.05 -10.50 -13.56
CA GLN A 184 -12.87 -10.42 -14.43
C GLN A 184 -11.92 -11.61 -14.27
N THR A 185 -12.02 -12.36 -13.19
CA THR A 185 -11.29 -13.63 -13.03
C THR A 185 -11.85 -14.74 -13.92
N GLY A 186 -13.05 -14.54 -14.48
CA GLY A 186 -13.78 -15.57 -15.23
C GLY A 186 -14.05 -16.81 -14.40
N GLY A 187 -14.12 -16.67 -13.06
CA GLY A 187 -14.34 -17.80 -12.16
C GLY A 187 -13.20 -18.82 -12.14
N ARG A 188 -11.96 -18.44 -12.50
CA ARG A 188 -10.83 -19.39 -12.62
C ARG A 188 -9.93 -19.43 -11.38
N ILE A 189 -10.11 -18.51 -10.44
CA ILE A 189 -9.16 -18.24 -9.37
C ILE A 189 -9.90 -17.73 -8.14
N PHE A 190 -9.44 -18.09 -6.93
CA PHE A 190 -9.84 -17.39 -5.73
C PHE A 190 -9.34 -15.96 -5.76
N GLN A 191 -10.22 -15.02 -5.47
CA GLN A 191 -9.84 -13.63 -5.31
C GLN A 191 -10.15 -13.18 -3.90
N VAL A 192 -9.16 -12.61 -3.22
CA VAL A 192 -9.32 -12.05 -1.89
C VAL A 192 -8.81 -10.64 -1.81
N THR A 193 -9.50 -9.82 -1.03
CA THR A 193 -9.18 -8.41 -0.83
C THR A 193 -9.36 -8.07 0.64
N PRO A 194 -8.27 -7.86 1.40
CA PRO A 194 -8.37 -7.35 2.77
C PRO A 194 -8.88 -5.92 2.75
N ILE A 195 -9.71 -5.55 3.75
CA ILE A 195 -10.45 -4.28 3.77
C ILE A 195 -10.18 -3.38 4.99
N ASP A 196 -9.34 -3.80 5.93
CA ASP A 196 -9.22 -3.14 7.25
C ASP A 196 -8.01 -2.22 7.42
N GLN A 197 -7.21 -2.00 6.41
CA GLN A 197 -5.96 -1.25 6.60
C GLN A 197 -6.13 0.23 6.28
N SER A 198 -6.19 1.07 7.31
CA SER A 198 -6.26 2.54 7.17
C SER A 198 -4.89 3.21 6.94
N GLY A 199 -3.80 2.46 7.02
CA GLY A 199 -2.42 2.94 6.92
C GLY A 199 -1.53 2.04 6.06
N PRO A 200 -0.20 2.19 6.18
CA PRO A 200 0.75 1.32 5.49
C PRO A 200 0.52 -0.15 5.84
N TRP A 201 0.52 -1.00 4.84
CA TRP A 201 0.39 -2.43 4.99
C TRP A 201 1.55 -3.01 5.83
N LYS A 202 1.24 -3.85 6.80
CA LYS A 202 2.24 -4.46 7.68
C LYS A 202 2.54 -5.88 7.22
N LEU A 203 3.83 -6.22 7.09
CA LEU A 203 4.25 -7.53 6.60
C LEU A 203 3.81 -8.68 7.50
N ASN A 204 3.82 -8.51 8.82
CA ASN A 204 3.34 -9.52 9.75
C ASN A 204 1.83 -9.81 9.56
N PHE A 205 1.03 -8.77 9.29
CA PHE A 205 -0.37 -8.90 8.92
C PHE A 205 -0.52 -9.68 7.61
N LEU A 206 0.17 -9.27 6.53
CA LEU A 206 0.07 -9.89 5.22
C LEU A 206 0.51 -11.37 5.25
N ASN A 207 1.57 -11.69 6.00
CA ASN A 207 2.03 -13.07 6.17
C ASN A 207 1.01 -13.93 6.93
N ALA A 208 0.49 -13.42 8.06
CA ALA A 208 -0.54 -14.12 8.84
C ALA A 208 -1.82 -14.34 8.03
N TYR A 209 -2.19 -13.34 7.22
CA TYR A 209 -3.34 -13.39 6.32
C TYR A 209 -3.20 -14.47 5.26
N LEU A 210 -2.08 -14.50 4.54
CA LEU A 210 -1.84 -15.55 3.54
C LEU A 210 -1.78 -16.95 4.18
N ASP A 211 -1.16 -17.09 5.36
CA ASP A 211 -1.11 -18.37 6.07
C ASP A 211 -2.50 -18.88 6.41
N GLU A 212 -3.40 -18.00 6.84
CA GLU A 212 -4.79 -18.38 7.13
C GLU A 212 -5.54 -18.79 5.86
N LEU A 213 -5.41 -18.03 4.77
CA LEU A 213 -6.03 -18.39 3.49
C LEU A 213 -5.56 -19.75 2.98
N LEU A 214 -4.26 -20.04 3.06
CA LEU A 214 -3.71 -21.35 2.68
C LEU A 214 -4.21 -22.51 3.55
N LYS A 215 -4.62 -22.21 4.78
CA LYS A 215 -5.18 -23.22 5.70
C LYS A 215 -6.64 -23.52 5.42
N ILE A 216 -7.45 -22.48 5.12
CA ILE A 216 -8.90 -22.61 5.02
C ILE A 216 -9.40 -22.83 3.58
N LEU A 217 -8.60 -22.50 2.58
CA LEU A 217 -8.97 -22.63 1.17
C LEU A 217 -8.09 -23.69 0.47
N PRO A 218 -8.63 -24.45 -0.50
CA PRO A 218 -7.86 -25.40 -1.29
C PRO A 218 -7.01 -24.70 -2.35
N ILE A 219 -6.02 -23.91 -1.89
CA ILE A 219 -5.14 -23.11 -2.75
C ILE A 219 -3.95 -23.96 -3.21
N ASP A 220 -3.59 -23.79 -4.48
CA ASP A 220 -2.30 -24.24 -5.02
C ASP A 220 -1.20 -23.27 -4.54
N PRO A 221 -0.29 -23.69 -3.64
CA PRO A 221 0.74 -22.81 -3.11
C PRO A 221 1.76 -22.37 -4.16
N ASP A 222 1.79 -23.02 -5.31
CA ASP A 222 2.64 -22.63 -6.44
C ASP A 222 1.95 -21.65 -7.40
N LYS A 223 0.71 -21.24 -7.11
CA LYS A 223 -0.09 -20.31 -7.89
C LYS A 223 -0.72 -19.20 -7.02
N VAL A 224 0.10 -18.60 -6.18
CA VAL A 224 -0.27 -17.44 -5.37
C VAL A 224 0.26 -16.17 -6.02
N TYR A 225 -0.62 -15.22 -6.28
CA TYR A 225 -0.33 -13.95 -6.92
C TYR A 225 -0.74 -12.80 -6.01
N VAL A 226 0.00 -11.68 -6.10
CA VAL A 226 -0.38 -10.46 -5.40
C VAL A 226 -0.34 -9.27 -6.34
N GLU A 227 -1.36 -8.44 -6.22
CA GLU A 227 -1.47 -7.16 -6.90
C GLU A 227 -1.82 -6.05 -5.92
N GLY A 228 -1.59 -4.83 -6.32
CA GLY A 228 -2.02 -3.70 -5.50
C GLY A 228 -1.91 -2.38 -6.26
N HIS A 229 -2.64 -1.39 -5.78
CA HIS A 229 -2.63 -0.04 -6.35
C HIS A 229 -2.12 0.96 -5.34
N SER A 230 -1.32 1.95 -5.79
CA SER A 230 -0.86 3.04 -4.94
C SER A 230 -0.14 2.51 -3.68
N LEU A 231 -0.65 2.76 -2.49
CA LEU A 231 -0.13 2.18 -1.24
C LEU A 231 -0.11 0.64 -1.27
N GLY A 232 -1.12 0.02 -1.90
CA GLY A 232 -1.16 -1.43 -2.11
C GLY A 232 -0.08 -1.92 -3.07
N ALA A 233 0.30 -1.14 -4.08
CA ALA A 233 1.41 -1.47 -4.97
C ALA A 233 2.76 -1.39 -4.24
N MET A 234 2.93 -0.38 -3.38
CA MET A 234 4.10 -0.29 -2.50
C MET A 234 4.21 -1.53 -1.61
N ALA A 235 3.07 -1.96 -1.04
CA ALA A 235 3.01 -3.17 -0.24
C ALA A 235 3.28 -4.44 -1.07
N THR A 236 2.78 -4.50 -2.30
CA THR A 236 3.04 -5.61 -3.22
C THR A 236 4.54 -5.77 -3.48
N TRP A 237 5.24 -4.68 -3.76
CA TRP A 237 6.69 -4.69 -3.90
C TRP A 237 7.40 -5.14 -2.63
N ASP A 238 7.06 -4.50 -1.49
CA ASP A 238 7.73 -4.77 -0.22
C ASP A 238 7.48 -6.20 0.27
N TRP A 239 6.22 -6.67 0.20
CA TRP A 239 5.88 -8.03 0.61
C TRP A 239 6.57 -9.08 -0.24
N ALA A 240 6.58 -8.91 -1.56
CA ALA A 240 7.24 -9.85 -2.45
C ALA A 240 8.77 -9.84 -2.30
N MET A 241 9.41 -8.67 -2.10
CA MET A 241 10.84 -8.59 -1.85
C MET A 241 11.25 -9.24 -0.50
N ASN A 242 10.38 -9.19 0.50
CA ASN A 242 10.63 -9.85 1.78
C ASN A 242 10.36 -11.35 1.76
N ASN A 243 9.41 -11.81 0.94
CA ASN A 243 8.95 -13.21 0.88
C ASN A 243 8.84 -13.72 -0.57
N PRO A 244 9.89 -13.62 -1.39
CA PRO A 244 9.81 -13.93 -2.82
C PRO A 244 9.45 -15.39 -3.11
N GLU A 245 9.72 -16.30 -2.16
CA GLU A 245 9.39 -17.71 -2.24
C GLU A 245 7.91 -18.02 -2.07
N ARG A 246 7.08 -17.04 -1.73
CA ARG A 246 5.63 -17.22 -1.54
C ARG A 246 4.82 -16.95 -2.80
N PHE A 247 5.39 -16.27 -3.79
CA PHE A 247 4.63 -15.75 -4.94
C PHE A 247 5.06 -16.37 -6.27
N ALA A 248 4.07 -16.71 -7.09
CA ALA A 248 4.27 -17.13 -8.47
C ALA A 248 4.49 -15.92 -9.39
N ALA A 249 3.83 -14.81 -9.14
CA ALA A 249 4.01 -13.52 -9.84
C ALA A 249 3.37 -12.38 -9.07
N ILE A 250 3.74 -11.13 -9.42
CA ILE A 250 3.16 -9.92 -8.84
C ILE A 250 2.80 -8.88 -9.90
N SER A 251 1.81 -8.01 -9.61
CA SER A 251 1.47 -6.87 -10.47
C SER A 251 1.23 -5.60 -9.64
N PRO A 252 2.28 -4.86 -9.31
CA PRO A 252 2.16 -3.54 -8.69
C PRO A 252 1.69 -2.48 -9.70
N ARG A 253 0.76 -1.60 -9.28
CA ARG A 253 0.11 -0.59 -10.13
C ARG A 253 0.18 0.79 -9.48
N ASP A 254 0.69 1.78 -10.25
CA ASP A 254 0.80 3.16 -9.79
C ASP A 254 1.50 3.28 -8.43
N GLY A 255 2.63 2.58 -8.25
CA GLY A 255 3.36 2.52 -6.99
C GLY A 255 4.87 2.62 -7.13
N SER A 256 5.55 2.77 -6.01
CA SER A 256 7.01 2.79 -5.89
C SER A 256 7.52 1.63 -5.05
N GLY A 257 8.79 1.29 -5.20
CA GLY A 257 9.45 0.25 -4.41
C GLY A 257 10.94 0.56 -4.19
N ALA A 258 11.62 -0.27 -3.41
CA ALA A 258 13.03 -0.18 -3.11
C ALA A 258 13.87 -0.78 -4.25
N ALA A 259 14.20 0.01 -5.27
CA ALA A 259 14.87 -0.45 -6.48
C ALA A 259 16.18 -1.21 -6.19
N PHE A 260 16.96 -0.81 -5.15
CA PHE A 260 18.18 -1.52 -4.76
C PHE A 260 17.94 -2.96 -4.27
N ARG A 261 16.70 -3.29 -3.84
CA ARG A 261 16.27 -4.64 -3.43
C ARG A 261 15.62 -5.44 -4.57
N ALA A 262 15.40 -4.86 -5.75
CA ALA A 262 14.70 -5.52 -6.85
C ALA A 262 15.31 -6.88 -7.25
N VAL A 263 16.62 -7.07 -7.03
CA VAL A 263 17.32 -8.35 -7.23
C VAL A 263 16.66 -9.53 -6.48
N ARG A 264 15.97 -9.27 -5.36
CA ARG A 264 15.21 -10.28 -4.61
C ARG A 264 14.14 -10.96 -5.47
N LEU A 265 13.59 -10.24 -6.44
CA LEU A 265 12.54 -10.70 -7.34
C LEU A 265 13.08 -11.28 -8.65
N LYS A 266 14.38 -11.59 -8.74
CA LYS A 266 15.00 -12.17 -9.93
C LYS A 266 14.24 -13.38 -10.50
N HIS A 267 13.62 -14.17 -9.64
CA HIS A 267 12.91 -15.39 -10.00
C HIS A 267 11.38 -15.30 -9.85
N VAL A 268 10.86 -14.11 -9.59
CA VAL A 268 9.42 -13.81 -9.51
C VAL A 268 9.04 -12.93 -10.71
N PRO A 269 8.24 -13.43 -11.67
CA PRO A 269 7.74 -12.60 -12.76
C PRO A 269 6.94 -11.40 -12.25
N VAL A 270 7.18 -10.24 -12.86
CA VAL A 270 6.52 -8.99 -12.47
C VAL A 270 5.86 -8.33 -13.68
N TRP A 271 4.60 -7.93 -13.55
CA TRP A 271 3.95 -7.05 -14.51
C TRP A 271 3.65 -5.70 -13.87
N VAL A 272 4.47 -4.71 -14.13
CA VAL A 272 4.29 -3.33 -13.66
C VAL A 272 3.31 -2.62 -14.58
N VAL A 273 2.30 -1.94 -13.99
CA VAL A 273 1.39 -1.06 -14.72
C VAL A 273 1.44 0.32 -14.08
N HIS A 274 1.58 1.38 -14.88
CA HIS A 274 1.66 2.73 -14.32
C HIS A 274 1.05 3.77 -15.28
N GLY A 275 0.33 4.75 -14.71
CA GLY A 275 -0.19 5.89 -15.46
C GLY A 275 0.92 6.85 -15.84
N GLY A 276 1.10 7.11 -17.16
CA GLY A 276 2.16 8.01 -17.64
C GLY A 276 1.97 9.49 -17.28
N ALA A 277 0.75 9.89 -16.83
CA ALA A 277 0.47 11.22 -16.30
C ALA A 277 0.18 11.20 -14.78
N ASP A 278 0.59 10.14 -14.08
CA ASP A 278 0.46 10.04 -12.63
C ASP A 278 1.27 11.16 -11.95
N ASP A 279 0.58 12.04 -11.22
CA ASP A 279 1.16 13.15 -10.46
C ASP A 279 1.16 12.89 -8.94
N THR A 280 0.63 11.76 -8.50
CA THR A 280 0.60 11.32 -7.10
C THR A 280 1.83 10.47 -6.77
N ILE A 281 2.12 9.46 -7.60
CA ILE A 281 3.35 8.67 -7.56
C ILE A 281 3.93 8.70 -8.98
N LEU A 282 5.00 9.46 -9.15
CA LEU A 282 5.57 9.71 -10.48
C LEU A 282 6.03 8.41 -11.17
N PRO A 283 5.80 8.25 -12.48
CA PRO A 283 6.18 7.04 -13.23
C PRO A 283 7.67 6.68 -13.10
N GLY A 284 8.55 7.67 -12.94
CA GLY A 284 9.98 7.45 -12.74
C GLY A 284 10.33 6.54 -11.56
N TYR A 285 9.45 6.40 -10.56
CA TYR A 285 9.66 5.41 -9.49
C TYR A 285 9.37 3.99 -9.95
N ALA A 286 8.42 3.79 -10.85
CA ALA A 286 8.19 2.49 -11.49
C ALA A 286 9.35 2.16 -12.45
N ASP A 287 9.84 3.13 -13.20
CA ASP A 287 11.00 2.98 -14.10
C ASP A 287 12.22 2.45 -13.35
N GLN A 288 12.53 3.02 -12.16
CA GLN A 288 13.63 2.57 -11.31
C GLN A 288 13.50 1.10 -10.92
N MET A 289 12.30 0.65 -10.54
CA MET A 289 12.03 -0.75 -10.21
C MET A 289 12.22 -1.66 -11.43
N VAL A 290 11.67 -1.26 -12.58
CA VAL A 290 11.77 -2.00 -13.85
C VAL A 290 13.23 -2.13 -14.26
N THR A 291 13.96 -1.02 -14.29
CA THR A 291 15.37 -0.96 -14.71
C THR A 291 16.26 -1.81 -13.78
N ALA A 292 16.05 -1.70 -12.45
CA ALA A 292 16.81 -2.48 -11.47
C ALA A 292 16.53 -3.98 -11.60
N LEU A 293 15.27 -4.37 -11.83
CA LEU A 293 14.90 -5.78 -12.00
C LEU A 293 15.44 -6.35 -13.31
N GLN A 294 15.42 -5.58 -14.41
CA GLN A 294 16.05 -5.96 -15.68
C GLN A 294 17.55 -6.14 -15.52
N ALA A 295 18.23 -5.21 -14.85
CA ALA A 295 19.67 -5.29 -14.57
C ALA A 295 20.03 -6.52 -13.72
N ALA A 296 19.15 -6.95 -12.83
CA ALA A 296 19.28 -8.19 -12.04
C ALA A 296 19.02 -9.46 -12.85
N GLY A 297 18.57 -9.35 -14.10
CA GLY A 297 18.16 -10.47 -14.95
C GLY A 297 16.82 -11.08 -14.56
N GLY A 298 15.92 -10.30 -13.97
CA GLY A 298 14.55 -10.69 -13.65
C GLY A 298 13.61 -10.56 -14.85
N THR A 299 12.47 -11.25 -14.77
CA THR A 299 11.41 -11.19 -15.79
C THR A 299 10.45 -10.07 -15.43
N VAL A 300 10.42 -8.99 -16.23
CA VAL A 300 9.52 -7.87 -16.01
C VAL A 300 8.81 -7.46 -17.31
N LYS A 301 7.48 -7.32 -17.21
CA LYS A 301 6.62 -6.68 -18.20
C LYS A 301 6.24 -5.31 -17.68
N TYR A 302 6.37 -4.27 -18.50
CA TYR A 302 6.03 -2.91 -18.11
C TYR A 302 5.01 -2.30 -19.06
N SER A 303 3.90 -1.84 -18.52
CA SER A 303 2.85 -1.10 -19.23
C SER A 303 2.76 0.31 -18.68
N LEU A 304 3.43 1.26 -19.33
CA LEU A 304 3.28 2.69 -19.09
C LEU A 304 2.11 3.20 -19.93
N LEU A 305 1.00 3.54 -19.27
CA LEU A 305 -0.24 3.95 -19.92
C LEU A 305 -0.21 5.45 -20.20
N LYS A 306 0.14 5.82 -21.43
CA LYS A 306 0.31 7.22 -21.84
C LYS A 306 -0.92 8.06 -21.52
N GLY A 307 -0.72 9.16 -20.79
CA GLY A 307 -1.78 10.11 -20.41
C GLY A 307 -2.73 9.62 -19.31
N ALA A 308 -2.61 8.39 -18.82
CA ALA A 308 -3.40 7.90 -17.71
C ALA A 308 -2.91 8.55 -16.38
N PRO A 309 -3.83 9.01 -15.51
CA PRO A 309 -3.50 9.55 -14.20
C PRO A 309 -3.23 8.42 -13.20
N HIS A 310 -3.17 8.75 -11.88
CA HIS A 310 -2.94 7.82 -10.76
C HIS A 310 -3.93 6.65 -10.63
N ASN A 311 -4.92 6.54 -11.48
CA ASN A 311 -5.86 5.42 -11.52
C ASN A 311 -5.86 4.85 -12.93
N LEU A 312 -5.89 3.52 -13.03
CA LEU A 312 -6.01 2.86 -14.32
C LEU A 312 -7.29 3.30 -15.04
N PRO A 313 -7.22 3.50 -16.36
CA PRO A 313 -8.41 3.82 -17.13
C PRO A 313 -9.39 2.64 -17.10
N PRO A 314 -10.72 2.90 -17.21
CA PRO A 314 -11.74 1.86 -17.12
C PRO A 314 -11.64 0.77 -18.18
N ASP A 315 -11.02 1.08 -19.31
CA ASP A 315 -10.81 0.19 -20.46
C ASP A 315 -9.50 -0.62 -20.37
N PHE A 316 -8.74 -0.49 -19.27
CA PHE A 316 -7.58 -1.34 -19.06
C PHE A 316 -7.99 -2.80 -18.96
N ASP A 317 -7.38 -3.65 -19.80
CA ASP A 317 -7.73 -5.07 -19.88
C ASP A 317 -7.23 -5.87 -18.66
N GLN A 318 -8.10 -6.00 -17.68
CA GLN A 318 -7.85 -6.79 -16.47
C GLN A 318 -7.83 -8.29 -16.75
N HIS A 319 -8.55 -8.78 -17.76
CA HIS A 319 -8.54 -10.20 -18.14
C HIS A 319 -7.15 -10.62 -18.62
N ALA A 320 -6.47 -9.77 -19.38
CA ALA A 320 -5.10 -10.01 -19.81
C ALA A 320 -4.14 -10.21 -18.62
N VAL A 321 -4.37 -9.50 -17.50
CA VAL A 321 -3.56 -9.68 -16.28
C VAL A 321 -3.81 -11.03 -15.63
N VAL A 322 -5.08 -11.44 -15.55
CA VAL A 322 -5.45 -12.77 -15.01
C VAL A 322 -4.90 -13.88 -15.89
N ASP A 323 -5.01 -13.76 -17.22
CA ASP A 323 -4.45 -14.72 -18.17
C ASP A 323 -2.93 -14.84 -18.03
N TRP A 324 -2.25 -13.71 -17.84
CA TRP A 324 -0.83 -13.70 -17.60
C TRP A 324 -0.46 -14.36 -16.27
N TYR A 325 -1.17 -14.11 -15.18
CA TYR A 325 -0.95 -14.77 -13.90
C TYR A 325 -1.06 -16.29 -14.01
N LEU A 326 -2.11 -16.77 -14.67
CA LEU A 326 -2.36 -18.22 -14.78
C LEU A 326 -1.28 -18.98 -15.56
N GLN A 327 -0.45 -18.27 -16.32
CA GLN A 327 0.73 -18.81 -16.99
C GLN A 327 1.96 -18.89 -16.07
N GLN A 328 1.91 -18.24 -14.90
CA GLN A 328 3.03 -18.20 -13.98
C GLN A 328 2.90 -19.28 -12.90
N THR A 329 4.03 -19.85 -12.53
CA THR A 329 4.16 -20.82 -11.43
C THR A 329 5.35 -20.41 -10.58
N ARG A 330 5.24 -20.57 -9.28
CA ARG A 330 6.27 -20.21 -8.33
C ARG A 330 7.59 -20.92 -8.66
N SER A 331 8.66 -20.14 -8.71
CA SER A 331 10.00 -20.67 -8.97
C SER A 331 10.52 -21.47 -7.76
N PRO A 332 11.08 -22.66 -7.95
CA PRO A 332 11.76 -23.39 -6.88
C PRO A 332 13.14 -22.80 -6.55
N LYS A 333 13.63 -21.83 -7.33
CA LYS A 333 14.94 -21.21 -7.12
C LYS A 333 14.92 -20.31 -5.91
N ARG A 334 15.95 -20.42 -5.07
CA ARG A 334 16.14 -19.53 -3.92
C ARG A 334 16.36 -18.09 -4.41
N ALA A 335 15.69 -17.16 -3.75
CA ALA A 335 15.91 -15.74 -4.01
C ALA A 335 17.34 -15.32 -3.64
N PRO A 336 17.95 -14.37 -4.35
CA PRO A 336 19.21 -13.76 -3.96
C PRO A 336 19.15 -13.15 -2.55
N ALA A 337 20.31 -13.01 -1.89
CA ALA A 337 20.41 -12.34 -0.59
C ALA A 337 19.81 -10.93 -0.66
N ASP A 338 19.23 -10.48 0.46
CA ASP A 338 18.65 -9.15 0.52
C ASP A 338 19.75 -8.08 0.65
N PRO A 339 19.89 -7.15 -0.29
CA PRO A 339 20.84 -6.06 -0.16
C PRO A 339 20.64 -5.19 1.09
N LEU A 340 19.43 -5.19 1.66
CA LEU A 340 19.15 -4.48 2.91
C LEU A 340 20.03 -4.95 4.06
N ASP A 341 20.29 -6.26 4.15
CA ASP A 341 21.13 -6.85 5.20
C ASP A 341 22.58 -6.35 5.12
N ALA A 342 23.05 -6.05 3.90
CA ALA A 342 24.41 -5.55 3.66
C ALA A 342 24.61 -4.08 4.03
N LEU A 343 23.54 -3.31 4.32
CA LEU A 343 23.64 -1.90 4.72
C LEU A 343 24.25 -1.76 6.13
N GLY A 344 24.22 -2.81 6.95
CA GLY A 344 24.83 -2.83 8.28
C GLY A 344 24.17 -1.86 9.27
N ILE A 345 22.84 -1.61 9.11
CA ILE A 345 22.08 -0.78 10.05
C ILE A 345 21.82 -1.59 11.32
N ASP A 346 22.35 -1.11 12.44
CA ASP A 346 22.21 -1.75 13.74
C ASP A 346 20.92 -1.33 14.50
N ALA A 347 20.82 -1.77 15.75
CA ALA A 347 19.67 -1.46 16.61
C ALA A 347 19.51 0.04 16.93
N SER A 348 20.57 0.86 16.76
CA SER A 348 20.48 2.32 16.88
C SER A 348 19.80 2.97 15.66
N GLY A 349 19.54 2.20 14.61
CA GLY A 349 18.97 2.67 13.35
C GLY A 349 20.01 3.28 12.40
N PHE A 350 21.31 3.09 12.64
CA PHE A 350 22.37 3.63 11.79
C PHE A 350 23.41 2.56 11.43
N SER A 351 23.99 2.70 10.24
CA SER A 351 25.20 1.95 9.90
C SER A 351 26.44 2.68 10.42
N LYS A 352 27.57 1.98 10.44
CA LYS A 352 28.89 2.62 10.62
C LYS A 352 29.16 3.59 9.48
N THR A 353 29.81 4.72 9.80
CA THR A 353 30.27 5.68 8.78
C THR A 353 31.52 5.12 8.10
N ALA A 354 31.50 5.07 6.78
CA ALA A 354 32.61 4.63 5.94
C ALA A 354 33.10 5.77 5.06
N ILE A 355 34.42 5.89 4.89
CA ILE A 355 35.00 6.82 3.91
C ILE A 355 35.05 6.08 2.59
N VAL A 356 34.35 6.60 1.61
CA VAL A 356 34.18 5.97 0.30
C VAL A 356 34.22 7.02 -0.80
N LYS A 357 34.15 6.54 -2.04
CA LYS A 357 34.04 7.36 -3.24
C LYS A 357 32.55 7.70 -3.48
N LEU A 358 32.19 8.96 -3.51
CA LEU A 358 30.89 9.43 -4.00
C LEU A 358 30.99 9.49 -5.54
N PRO A 359 30.26 8.63 -6.27
CA PRO A 359 30.38 8.60 -7.71
C PRO A 359 29.95 9.91 -8.34
N GLY A 360 30.77 10.42 -9.24
CA GLY A 360 30.42 11.50 -10.15
C GLY A 360 29.53 11.00 -11.28
N GLY A 361 29.48 11.76 -12.36
CA GLY A 361 28.69 11.42 -13.54
C GLY A 361 28.03 12.64 -14.17
N TRP A 362 27.08 12.39 -15.04
CA TRP A 362 26.27 13.41 -15.70
C TRP A 362 24.92 13.52 -15.02
N PHE A 363 24.52 14.76 -14.72
CA PHE A 363 23.30 15.01 -13.93
C PHE A 363 22.50 16.17 -14.50
N TRP A 364 21.18 16.06 -14.42
CA TRP A 364 20.31 17.23 -14.37
C TRP A 364 20.05 17.61 -12.93
N LYS A 365 19.92 18.91 -12.66
CA LYS A 365 19.58 19.44 -11.34
C LYS A 365 18.35 20.35 -11.42
N SER A 366 17.59 20.40 -10.33
CA SER A 366 16.52 21.39 -10.13
C SER A 366 17.08 22.75 -9.75
N ALA A 367 16.25 23.77 -9.78
CA ALA A 367 16.51 24.98 -9.00
C ALA A 367 16.55 24.61 -7.50
N ALA A 368 17.35 25.36 -6.74
CA ALA A 368 17.35 25.24 -5.29
C ALA A 368 16.00 25.76 -4.74
N ALA A 369 15.41 25.01 -3.81
CA ALA A 369 14.15 25.35 -3.17
C ALA A 369 14.28 25.27 -1.65
N PRO A 370 13.43 25.95 -0.86
CA PRO A 370 13.43 25.82 0.59
C PRO A 370 13.31 24.35 1.02
N THR A 371 14.15 23.93 1.97
CA THR A 371 14.13 22.59 2.53
C THR A 371 12.82 22.37 3.29
N GLN A 372 12.05 21.38 2.89
CA GLN A 372 10.78 21.02 3.50
C GLN A 372 10.82 19.59 4.01
N PHE A 373 10.53 19.42 5.31
CA PHE A 373 10.40 18.11 5.95
C PHE A 373 8.95 17.84 6.36
N GLY A 374 8.38 16.73 5.99
CA GLY A 374 7.03 16.32 6.38
C GLY A 374 5.99 16.34 5.25
N ARG A 375 4.69 16.25 5.61
CA ARG A 375 3.59 16.07 4.64
C ARG A 375 3.49 17.20 3.59
N GLY A 376 3.87 18.42 3.94
CA GLY A 376 3.86 19.56 3.02
C GLY A 376 5.03 19.61 2.04
N GLY A 377 6.16 18.99 2.36
CA GLY A 377 7.37 18.98 1.53
C GLY A 377 7.23 18.23 0.21
N ARG A 378 6.28 17.31 0.11
CA ARG A 378 6.02 16.58 -1.12
C ARG A 378 5.63 17.46 -2.30
N SER A 379 4.85 18.51 -2.08
CA SER A 379 4.31 19.31 -3.19
C SER A 379 5.37 20.10 -3.96
N ALA A 380 6.31 20.74 -3.26
CA ALA A 380 7.37 21.51 -3.93
C ALA A 380 8.42 20.60 -4.58
N ASN A 381 8.81 19.51 -3.90
CA ASN A 381 9.74 18.53 -4.44
C ASN A 381 9.12 17.73 -5.60
N ASN A 382 7.83 17.39 -5.53
CA ASN A 382 7.15 16.61 -6.57
C ASN A 382 7.19 17.30 -7.95
N ASN A 383 7.00 18.61 -8.01
CA ASN A 383 7.12 19.35 -9.28
C ASN A 383 8.55 19.31 -9.84
N SER A 384 9.56 19.47 -8.99
CA SER A 384 10.97 19.39 -9.40
C SER A 384 11.36 17.98 -9.83
N GLU A 385 10.91 16.95 -9.12
CA GLU A 385 11.09 15.54 -9.48
C GLU A 385 10.42 15.23 -10.82
N LYS A 386 9.17 15.66 -11.01
CA LYS A 386 8.42 15.50 -12.26
C LYS A 386 9.15 16.11 -13.44
N LEU A 387 9.70 17.32 -13.28
CA LEU A 387 10.49 17.97 -14.33
C LEU A 387 11.78 17.20 -14.68
N LEU A 388 12.46 16.63 -13.66
CA LEU A 388 13.67 15.85 -13.87
C LEU A 388 13.34 14.51 -14.57
N PHE A 389 12.31 13.79 -14.12
CA PHE A 389 11.89 12.54 -14.74
C PHE A 389 11.42 12.73 -16.17
N LYS A 390 10.68 13.83 -16.42
CA LYS A 390 10.25 14.18 -17.78
C LYS A 390 11.41 14.38 -18.76
N LYS A 391 12.54 14.91 -18.31
CA LYS A 391 13.74 15.04 -19.18
C LYS A 391 14.25 13.69 -19.67
N VAL A 392 14.11 12.63 -18.88
CA VAL A 392 14.48 11.26 -19.27
C VAL A 392 13.43 10.67 -20.22
N GLU A 393 12.14 10.80 -19.86
CA GLU A 393 11.01 10.32 -20.66
C GLU A 393 10.99 10.95 -22.06
N ASP A 394 11.14 12.28 -22.17
CA ASP A 394 11.15 13.01 -23.45
C ASP A 394 12.27 12.54 -24.40
N ARG A 395 13.26 11.81 -23.89
CA ARG A 395 14.36 11.21 -24.64
C ARG A 395 14.20 9.71 -24.86
N GLY A 396 13.03 9.17 -24.52
CA GLY A 396 12.69 7.75 -24.74
C GLY A 396 13.45 6.77 -23.85
N ALA A 397 13.93 7.21 -22.69
CA ALA A 397 14.60 6.35 -21.72
C ALA A 397 13.77 6.15 -20.45
N LEU A 398 14.15 5.17 -19.64
CA LEU A 398 13.62 4.96 -18.30
C LEU A 398 14.54 5.58 -17.25
N VAL A 399 13.97 6.05 -16.15
CA VAL A 399 14.75 6.52 -15.00
C VAL A 399 15.40 5.30 -14.34
N ASP A 400 16.73 5.28 -14.25
CA ASP A 400 17.51 4.14 -13.76
C ASP A 400 18.19 4.36 -12.40
N SER A 401 18.02 5.53 -11.84
CA SER A 401 18.67 5.92 -10.58
C SER A 401 17.75 6.76 -9.70
N PRO A 402 17.88 6.66 -8.37
CA PRO A 402 17.12 7.50 -7.46
C PRO A 402 17.58 8.96 -7.52
N ILE A 403 16.66 9.86 -7.18
CA ILE A 403 17.00 11.28 -7.00
C ILE A 403 17.89 11.44 -5.78
N ARG A 404 19.00 12.18 -5.95
CA ARG A 404 19.84 12.65 -4.87
C ARG A 404 19.39 14.04 -4.44
N GLN A 405 19.32 14.27 -3.15
CA GLN A 405 18.98 15.57 -2.57
C GLN A 405 20.27 16.18 -1.98
N GLU A 406 20.72 17.29 -2.53
CA GLU A 406 21.79 18.09 -1.94
C GLU A 406 21.17 19.12 -1.00
N LEU A 407 21.45 19.03 0.28
CA LEU A 407 20.95 19.91 1.32
C LEU A 407 22.04 20.86 1.78
N ASP A 408 21.75 22.17 1.77
CA ASP A 408 22.55 23.18 2.44
C ASP A 408 21.83 23.51 3.77
N PRO A 409 22.30 22.99 4.93
CA PRO A 409 21.63 23.19 6.21
C PRO A 409 21.68 24.64 6.68
N GLN A 410 22.69 25.42 6.28
CA GLN A 410 22.84 26.81 6.70
C GLN A 410 21.86 27.72 5.96
N LYS A 411 21.70 27.51 4.66
CA LYS A 411 20.74 28.26 3.84
C LYS A 411 19.33 27.67 3.86
N GLN A 412 19.17 26.47 4.43
CA GLN A 412 17.89 25.72 4.41
C GLN A 412 17.36 25.51 2.99
N LEU A 413 18.26 25.19 2.06
CA LEU A 413 17.94 24.94 0.65
C LEU A 413 18.20 23.49 0.29
N THR A 414 17.37 22.96 -0.60
CA THR A 414 17.51 21.63 -1.22
C THR A 414 17.56 21.77 -2.73
N THR A 415 18.53 21.11 -3.36
CA THR A 415 18.61 20.92 -4.81
C THR A 415 18.45 19.44 -5.11
N LEU A 416 17.60 19.10 -6.08
CA LEU A 416 17.43 17.73 -6.53
C LEU A 416 18.36 17.45 -7.73
N TRP A 417 18.97 16.27 -7.73
CA TRP A 417 19.88 15.81 -8.76
C TRP A 417 19.45 14.45 -9.28
N LEU A 418 19.28 14.33 -10.58
CA LEU A 418 18.99 13.05 -11.24
C LEU A 418 20.15 12.70 -12.16
N ALA A 419 20.72 11.51 -11.97
CA ALA A 419 21.74 11.00 -12.88
C ALA A 419 21.12 10.74 -14.27
N ILE A 420 21.86 11.07 -15.30
CA ILE A 420 21.43 10.87 -16.68
C ILE A 420 21.72 9.43 -17.07
N PRO A 421 20.71 8.64 -17.45
CA PRO A 421 20.90 7.26 -17.89
C PRO A 421 21.94 7.14 -19.02
N ASN A 422 22.80 6.14 -18.92
CA ASN A 422 23.87 5.94 -19.93
C ASN A 422 23.31 5.85 -21.34
N ALA A 423 22.12 5.29 -21.52
CA ALA A 423 21.47 5.14 -22.82
C ALA A 423 21.26 6.45 -23.59
N ILE A 424 21.15 7.59 -22.88
CA ILE A 424 20.88 8.91 -23.49
C ILE A 424 21.97 9.93 -23.25
N GLN A 425 23.10 9.59 -22.64
CA GLN A 425 24.18 10.54 -22.38
C GLN A 425 24.73 11.17 -23.66
N SER A 426 24.77 10.44 -24.78
CA SER A 426 25.20 10.97 -26.06
C SER A 426 24.27 12.05 -26.64
N GLN A 427 22.99 12.02 -26.25
CA GLN A 427 21.98 12.99 -26.71
C GLN A 427 22.04 14.32 -25.98
N VAL A 428 22.77 14.39 -24.86
CA VAL A 428 22.79 15.55 -23.96
C VAL A 428 24.17 16.16 -23.76
N LYS A 429 25.16 15.79 -24.60
CA LYS A 429 26.54 16.27 -24.47
C LYS A 429 26.65 17.79 -24.55
N ASP A 430 25.81 18.42 -25.35
CA ASP A 430 25.79 19.85 -25.63
C ASP A 430 24.61 20.57 -24.94
N ASP A 431 23.95 19.93 -23.97
CA ASP A 431 22.85 20.51 -23.19
C ASP A 431 23.40 21.29 -21.99
N ASP A 432 23.34 22.63 -22.05
CA ASP A 432 23.82 23.53 -20.99
C ASP A 432 23.17 23.30 -19.63
N SER A 433 22.02 22.59 -19.58
CA SER A 433 21.36 22.24 -18.33
C SER A 433 22.02 21.03 -17.62
N VAL A 434 22.96 20.37 -18.26
CA VAL A 434 23.68 19.19 -17.74
C VAL A 434 24.89 19.63 -16.92
N THR A 435 25.03 19.00 -15.76
CA THR A 435 26.21 19.19 -14.90
C THR A 435 27.01 17.90 -14.83
N LYS A 436 28.29 17.97 -15.19
CA LYS A 436 29.22 16.86 -15.02
C LYS A 436 29.93 16.97 -13.68
N LEU A 437 29.78 15.99 -12.82
CA LEU A 437 30.46 15.91 -11.54
C LEU A 437 31.60 14.90 -11.62
N ALA A 438 32.76 15.26 -11.05
CA ALA A 438 33.83 14.30 -10.83
C ALA A 438 33.50 13.37 -9.66
N ASP A 439 34.20 12.25 -9.59
CA ASP A 439 34.20 11.43 -8.39
C ASP A 439 34.81 12.19 -7.21
N ARG A 440 34.20 12.05 -6.05
CA ARG A 440 34.61 12.79 -4.84
C ARG A 440 34.77 11.81 -3.67
N LYS A 441 35.61 12.18 -2.71
CA LYS A 441 35.73 11.45 -1.44
C LYS A 441 34.59 11.88 -0.51
N ALA A 442 33.93 10.95 0.12
CA ALA A 442 32.86 11.24 1.05
C ALA A 442 32.80 10.24 2.22
N ALA A 443 32.28 10.70 3.34
CA ALA A 443 31.83 9.85 4.41
C ALA A 443 30.38 9.43 4.12
N ARG A 444 30.10 8.13 4.16
CA ARG A 444 28.78 7.57 3.88
C ARG A 444 28.29 6.77 5.07
N PHE A 445 27.02 6.90 5.37
CA PHE A 445 26.30 6.01 6.28
C PHE A 445 24.84 5.81 5.79
N TYR A 446 24.19 4.78 6.30
CA TYR A 446 22.77 4.54 6.12
C TYR A 446 22.03 4.79 7.42
N CYS A 447 20.81 5.28 7.34
CA CYS A 447 19.95 5.40 8.51
C CYS A 447 18.56 4.84 8.25
N ARG A 448 17.98 4.24 9.30
CA ARG A 448 16.56 3.92 9.38
C ARG A 448 15.85 5.17 9.90
N GLY A 449 15.23 5.91 9.01
CA GLY A 449 14.60 7.18 9.28
C GLY A 449 14.48 8.03 8.02
N ASP A 450 13.72 9.11 8.11
CA ASP A 450 13.55 10.07 7.04
C ASP A 450 14.76 11.00 6.85
N ALA A 451 14.66 11.91 5.90
CA ALA A 451 15.71 12.89 5.60
C ALA A 451 16.07 13.77 6.83
N ARG A 452 15.12 14.05 7.73
CA ARG A 452 15.38 14.83 8.96
C ARG A 452 16.28 14.04 9.91
N THR A 453 16.00 12.76 10.12
CA THR A 453 16.78 11.85 10.93
C THR A 453 18.20 11.71 10.36
N ALA A 454 18.32 11.52 9.04
CA ALA A 454 19.61 11.43 8.36
C ALA A 454 20.43 12.72 8.48
N LEU A 455 19.79 13.89 8.32
CA LEU A 455 20.46 15.19 8.45
C LEU A 455 20.96 15.44 9.87
N ALA A 456 20.17 15.14 10.90
CA ALA A 456 20.56 15.29 12.29
C ALA A 456 21.83 14.45 12.59
N ARG A 457 21.88 13.21 12.09
CA ARG A 457 23.08 12.34 12.20
C ARG A 457 24.27 12.92 11.42
N ALA A 458 24.05 13.45 10.20
CA ALA A 458 25.10 14.02 9.37
C ALA A 458 25.80 15.20 10.05
N VAL A 459 25.05 16.06 10.74
CA VAL A 459 25.63 17.18 11.53
C VAL A 459 26.56 16.65 12.62
N SER A 460 26.13 15.62 13.36
CA SER A 460 26.96 14.99 14.40
C SER A 460 28.22 14.33 13.80
N GLU A 461 28.08 13.59 12.70
CA GLU A 461 29.22 12.97 12.02
C GLU A 461 30.19 13.99 11.43
N SER A 462 29.69 15.12 10.88
CA SER A 462 30.55 16.22 10.40
C SER A 462 31.43 16.79 11.54
N THR A 463 30.87 16.97 12.74
CA THR A 463 31.61 17.42 13.88
C THR A 463 32.72 16.44 14.28
N LYS A 464 32.40 15.14 14.30
CA LYS A 464 33.37 14.08 14.57
C LYS A 464 34.48 14.04 13.53
N LEU A 465 34.15 14.12 12.23
CA LEU A 465 35.11 14.13 11.14
C LEU A 465 36.06 15.34 11.23
N LYS A 466 35.56 16.52 11.64
CA LYS A 466 36.40 17.70 11.91
C LYS A 466 37.40 17.41 13.05
N GLY A 467 36.98 16.77 14.14
CA GLY A 467 37.83 16.34 15.24
C GLY A 467 38.89 15.33 14.83
N GLU A 468 38.67 14.58 13.75
CA GLU A 468 39.61 13.64 13.14
C GLU A 468 40.53 14.30 12.07
N GLY A 469 40.49 15.62 11.97
CA GLY A 469 41.33 16.37 11.01
C GLY A 469 40.83 16.30 9.56
N LYS A 470 39.59 15.83 9.31
CA LYS A 470 38.96 15.84 7.98
C LYS A 470 38.20 17.14 7.78
N ILE A 471 38.01 17.56 6.53
CA ILE A 471 37.31 18.80 6.20
C ILE A 471 35.98 18.44 5.47
N PRO A 472 34.86 18.28 6.22
CA PRO A 472 33.56 18.05 5.60
C PRO A 472 33.10 19.28 4.80
N ALA A 473 32.40 19.04 3.69
CA ALA A 473 31.67 20.09 2.99
C ALA A 473 30.48 20.59 3.83
N ASP A 474 30.00 21.78 3.48
CA ASP A 474 28.86 22.38 4.18
C ASP A 474 27.52 21.77 3.75
N THR A 475 27.50 21.07 2.62
CA THR A 475 26.32 20.38 2.10
C THR A 475 26.32 18.88 2.41
N VAL A 476 25.11 18.33 2.51
CA VAL A 476 24.86 16.91 2.76
C VAL A 476 24.04 16.35 1.60
N TRP A 477 24.43 15.19 1.12
CA TRP A 477 23.70 14.48 0.08
C TRP A 477 22.87 13.34 0.67
N LEU A 478 21.58 13.31 0.36
CA LEU A 478 20.66 12.27 0.80
C LEU A 478 20.04 11.56 -0.39
N THR A 479 19.83 10.26 -0.22
CA THR A 479 19.09 9.43 -1.16
C THR A 479 18.10 8.57 -0.38
N THR A 480 16.82 8.68 -0.69
CA THR A 480 15.80 7.78 -0.13
C THR A 480 15.87 6.45 -0.89
N LEU A 481 16.26 5.39 -0.19
CA LEU A 481 16.38 4.04 -0.78
C LEU A 481 15.06 3.25 -0.77
N THR A 482 14.17 3.56 0.17
CA THR A 482 12.87 2.90 0.33
C THR A 482 11.74 3.94 0.19
N PRO A 483 11.45 4.44 -1.01
CA PRO A 483 10.44 5.49 -1.23
C PRO A 483 9.02 5.03 -0.88
N GLU A 484 8.77 3.73 -0.80
CA GLU A 484 7.52 3.11 -0.37
C GLU A 484 7.30 3.17 1.15
N GLN A 485 8.39 3.31 1.94
CA GLN A 485 8.35 3.39 3.39
C GLN A 485 8.28 4.84 3.88
N ARG A 486 7.88 5.07 5.12
CA ARG A 486 7.78 6.40 5.72
C ARG A 486 8.24 6.42 7.18
N GLY A 487 8.68 7.60 7.61
CA GLY A 487 9.09 7.84 8.99
C GLY A 487 10.23 6.92 9.42
N SER A 488 10.08 6.26 10.55
CA SER A 488 11.10 5.39 11.13
C SER A 488 11.39 4.12 10.31
N ASN A 489 10.55 3.76 9.34
CA ASN A 489 10.77 2.58 8.50
C ASN A 489 11.53 2.90 7.20
N GLN A 490 11.61 4.17 6.83
CA GLN A 490 12.34 4.62 5.65
C GLN A 490 13.83 4.34 5.80
N ILE A 491 14.50 3.95 4.73
CA ILE A 491 15.96 3.85 4.67
C ILE A 491 16.48 5.01 3.84
N THR A 492 17.37 5.79 4.43
CA THR A 492 18.03 6.93 3.79
C THR A 492 19.53 6.69 3.76
N GLU A 493 20.13 6.82 2.59
CA GLU A 493 21.59 6.89 2.41
C GLU A 493 22.03 8.35 2.55
N CYS A 494 23.06 8.58 3.34
CA CYS A 494 23.62 9.91 3.59
C CYS A 494 25.08 9.97 3.21
N TRP A 495 25.47 11.06 2.55
CA TRP A 495 26.83 11.33 2.14
C TRP A 495 27.26 12.73 2.62
N ILE A 496 28.45 12.80 3.22
CA ILE A 496 29.12 14.03 3.61
C ILE A 496 30.38 14.12 2.78
N GLU A 497 30.39 15.02 1.80
CA GLU A 497 31.56 15.22 0.95
C GLU A 497 32.76 15.70 1.78
N LEU A 498 33.95 15.22 1.44
CA LEU A 498 35.21 15.61 2.08
C LEU A 498 36.03 16.43 1.09
N LYS A 499 36.43 17.63 1.52
CA LYS A 499 37.30 18.55 0.77
C LYS A 499 38.73 18.09 0.83
#